data_02c1e80d1c187d2ff4b339627583469a
#
_entry.id   02c1e80d1c187d2ff4b339627583469a
#
_cell.length_a   1.000
_cell.length_b   1.000
_cell.length_c   1.000
_cell.angle_alpha   90.00
_cell.angle_beta   90.00
_cell.angle_gamma   90.00
#
_symmetry.space_group_name_H-M   'P 1'
#
loop_
_entity.id
_entity.type
_entity.pdbx_description
1 polymer ?
#
loop_
_entity_poly.entity_id
_entity_poly.type
_entity_poly.pdbx_seq_one_letter_code
_entity_poly.pdbx_strand_id
1 'polypeptide(L)'
;ADSKYIITKKDFDVPLANMIFQVINNLFSNYRMNEISIVDIDNYLQQMEGAYDSFKKQNGIQYLNDCIELSNLNSFDFYYNRMKKFSALRALKKDGFNIKNFYDEEELNVVKQEKQIQKLDEMSIEDIFDYYLKDINDLQCDYICKDDTEQGRISDGVEKLLDELEQNPEIGIPL
;
A
#
# COMPACT_ATOMS: atom_id res chain seq x y z
N ALA A 1 -11.45 -19.66 0.14
CA ALA A 1 -11.79 -18.65 -0.85
C ALA A 1 -10.73 -17.55 -0.73
N ASP A 2 -9.91 -17.39 -1.76
CA ASP A 2 -8.94 -16.29 -1.82
C ASP A 2 -9.73 -15.00 -1.91
N SER A 3 -9.75 -14.25 -0.79
CA SER A 3 -10.39 -12.94 -0.77
C SER A 3 -9.52 -12.00 -1.60
N LYS A 4 -10.08 -11.45 -2.67
CA LYS A 4 -9.44 -10.38 -3.47
C LYS A 4 -9.03 -9.18 -2.60
N TYR A 5 -9.72 -8.98 -1.49
CA TYR A 5 -9.54 -7.83 -0.61
C TYR A 5 -8.95 -8.26 0.73
N ILE A 6 -7.82 -7.68 1.07
CA ILE A 6 -7.16 -7.90 2.36
C ILE A 6 -7.20 -6.59 3.14
N ILE A 7 -8.02 -6.54 4.19
CA ILE A 7 -8.13 -5.40 5.09
C ILE A 7 -7.56 -5.79 6.45
N THR A 8 -6.74 -4.93 7.02
CA THR A 8 -6.10 -5.15 8.32
C THR A 8 -6.27 -3.93 9.22
N LYS A 9 -6.03 -4.08 10.52
CA LYS A 9 -6.07 -2.95 11.46
C LYS A 9 -5.11 -1.79 11.11
N LYS A 10 -4.06 -2.06 10.31
CA LYS A 10 -3.10 -1.04 9.86
C LYS A 10 -3.68 -0.10 8.81
N ASP A 11 -4.76 -0.52 8.15
CA ASP A 11 -5.40 0.27 7.11
C ASP A 11 -6.26 1.42 7.69
N PHE A 12 -6.54 1.39 8.99
CA PHE A 12 -7.34 2.40 9.70
C PHE A 12 -6.47 3.28 10.59
N ASP A 13 -6.46 4.56 10.33
CA ASP A 13 -5.75 5.58 11.10
C ASP A 13 -6.58 6.11 12.27
N VAL A 14 -7.88 6.30 12.04
CA VAL A 14 -8.82 6.78 13.05
C VAL A 14 -9.06 5.70 14.11
N PRO A 15 -8.78 5.97 15.41
CA PRO A 15 -8.91 4.98 16.47
C PRO A 15 -10.30 4.34 16.56
N LEU A 16 -11.38 5.13 16.36
CA LEU A 16 -12.74 4.62 16.36
C LEU A 16 -12.96 3.60 15.22
N ALA A 17 -12.58 3.94 14.01
CA ALA A 17 -12.72 3.04 12.86
C ALA A 17 -11.88 1.76 13.02
N ASN A 18 -10.66 1.89 13.57
CA ASN A 18 -9.81 0.75 13.88
C ASN A 18 -10.46 -0.18 14.93
N MET A 19 -11.01 0.39 15.99
CA MET A 19 -11.71 -0.37 17.04
C MET A 19 -12.92 -1.10 16.46
N ILE A 20 -13.77 -0.42 15.70
CA ILE A 20 -14.95 -1.01 15.04
C ILE A 20 -14.53 -2.16 14.12
N PHE A 21 -13.49 -1.95 13.29
CA PHE A 21 -12.96 -2.99 12.41
C PHE A 21 -12.52 -4.23 13.20
N GLN A 22 -11.81 -4.05 14.31
CA GLN A 22 -11.37 -5.18 15.14
C GLN A 22 -12.56 -5.94 15.75
N VAL A 23 -13.61 -5.22 16.18
CA VAL A 23 -14.84 -5.85 16.69
C VAL A 23 -15.51 -6.66 15.59
N ILE A 24 -15.73 -6.07 14.40
CA ILE A 24 -16.33 -6.76 13.25
C ILE A 24 -15.52 -8.01 12.89
N ASN A 25 -14.18 -7.87 12.81
CA ASN A 25 -13.32 -9.00 12.50
C ASN A 25 -13.41 -10.13 13.55
N ASN A 26 -13.51 -9.78 14.85
CA ASN A 26 -13.69 -10.76 15.92
C ASN A 26 -15.06 -11.46 15.84
N LEU A 27 -16.14 -10.70 15.63
CA LEU A 27 -17.49 -11.27 15.48
C LEU A 27 -17.55 -12.23 14.29
N PHE A 28 -16.94 -11.85 13.17
CA PHE A 28 -16.90 -12.68 11.97
C PHE A 28 -16.02 -13.93 12.16
N SER A 29 -14.77 -13.76 12.66
CA SER A 29 -13.78 -14.83 12.70
C SER A 29 -13.98 -15.79 13.88
N ASN A 30 -14.24 -15.26 15.08
CA ASN A 30 -14.31 -16.05 16.31
C ASN A 30 -15.71 -16.52 16.61
N TYR A 31 -16.72 -15.66 16.37
CA TYR A 31 -18.13 -16.01 16.61
C TYR A 31 -18.83 -16.56 15.36
N ARG A 32 -18.16 -16.56 14.20
CA ARG A 32 -18.66 -17.10 12.92
C ARG A 32 -20.01 -16.48 12.49
N MET A 33 -20.22 -15.22 12.83
CA MET A 33 -21.41 -14.49 12.42
C MET A 33 -21.32 -14.18 10.92
N ASN A 34 -22.35 -14.55 10.16
CA ASN A 34 -22.42 -14.25 8.72
C ASN A 34 -22.95 -12.83 8.45
N GLU A 35 -23.77 -12.32 9.35
CA GLU A 35 -24.33 -10.97 9.31
C GLU A 35 -24.06 -10.30 10.66
N ILE A 36 -23.63 -9.06 10.64
CA ILE A 36 -23.28 -8.29 11.84
C ILE A 36 -24.06 -6.98 11.79
N SER A 37 -24.90 -6.77 12.80
CA SER A 37 -25.65 -5.54 12.98
C SER A 37 -24.94 -4.55 13.91
N ILE A 38 -25.39 -3.29 13.92
CA ILE A 38 -24.91 -2.28 14.88
C ILE A 38 -25.13 -2.74 16.32
N VAL A 39 -26.24 -3.44 16.58
CA VAL A 39 -26.58 -3.96 17.91
C VAL A 39 -25.57 -5.02 18.36
N ASP A 40 -25.09 -5.86 17.44
CA ASP A 40 -24.07 -6.86 17.75
C ASP A 40 -22.75 -6.21 18.13
N ILE A 41 -22.35 -5.14 17.41
CA ILE A 41 -21.16 -4.36 17.71
C ILE A 41 -21.29 -3.68 19.08
N ASP A 42 -22.41 -3.04 19.36
CA ASP A 42 -22.68 -2.38 20.63
C ASP A 42 -22.64 -3.37 21.80
N ASN A 43 -23.36 -4.48 21.70
CA ASN A 43 -23.38 -5.54 22.71
C ASN A 43 -21.99 -6.13 22.98
N TYR A 44 -21.18 -6.32 21.91
CA TYR A 44 -19.82 -6.81 22.05
C TYR A 44 -18.94 -5.81 22.80
N LEU A 45 -19.03 -4.52 22.46
CA LEU A 45 -18.26 -3.46 23.09
C LEU A 45 -18.67 -3.24 24.55
N GLN A 46 -19.94 -3.43 24.93
CA GLN A 46 -20.42 -3.33 26.32
C GLN A 46 -19.69 -4.28 27.26
N GLN A 47 -19.13 -5.38 26.75
CA GLN A 47 -18.33 -6.32 27.53
C GLN A 47 -16.89 -5.83 27.79
N MET A 48 -16.50 -4.68 27.18
CA MET A 48 -15.17 -4.08 27.25
C MET A 48 -15.27 -2.64 27.77
N GLU A 49 -15.30 -2.44 29.10
CA GLU A 49 -15.60 -1.14 29.73
C GLU A 49 -14.86 0.06 29.10
N GLY A 50 -13.53 0.02 28.99
CA GLY A 50 -12.74 1.14 28.48
C GLY A 50 -12.98 1.41 26.98
N ALA A 51 -13.19 0.35 26.18
CA ALA A 51 -13.47 0.47 24.75
C ALA A 51 -14.90 1.02 24.54
N TYR A 52 -15.86 0.55 25.33
CA TYR A 52 -17.25 1.03 25.26
C TYR A 52 -17.38 2.49 25.62
N ASP A 53 -16.68 2.95 26.65
CA ASP A 53 -16.67 4.37 27.01
C ASP A 53 -16.08 5.26 25.91
N SER A 54 -15.01 4.80 25.28
CA SER A 54 -14.42 5.49 24.13
C SER A 54 -15.38 5.53 22.94
N PHE A 55 -16.06 4.42 22.65
CA PHE A 55 -17.06 4.31 21.59
C PHE A 55 -18.22 5.28 21.81
N LYS A 56 -18.77 5.34 23.05
CA LYS A 56 -19.85 6.29 23.41
C LYS A 56 -19.40 7.74 23.29
N LYS A 57 -18.22 8.09 23.83
CA LYS A 57 -17.69 9.46 23.78
C LYS A 57 -17.53 9.98 22.35
N GLN A 58 -17.28 9.09 21.40
CA GLN A 58 -17.12 9.42 19.99
C GLN A 58 -18.41 9.23 19.17
N ASN A 59 -19.57 9.09 19.82
CA ASN A 59 -20.85 8.84 19.15
C ASN A 59 -20.82 7.65 18.19
N GLY A 60 -20.22 6.54 18.61
CA GLY A 60 -19.95 5.38 17.75
C GLY A 60 -21.18 4.80 17.05
N ILE A 61 -22.36 4.79 17.70
CA ILE A 61 -23.62 4.35 17.08
C ILE A 61 -23.99 5.26 15.89
N GLN A 62 -23.90 6.60 16.09
CA GLN A 62 -24.19 7.54 15.01
C GLN A 62 -23.17 7.38 13.87
N TYR A 63 -21.89 7.26 14.20
CA TYR A 63 -20.84 7.00 13.21
C TYR A 63 -21.12 5.75 12.36
N LEU A 64 -21.57 4.64 12.98
CA LEU A 64 -21.95 3.41 12.27
C LEU A 64 -23.17 3.62 11.37
N ASN A 65 -24.19 4.34 11.83
CA ASN A 65 -25.35 4.67 11.02
C ASN A 65 -24.95 5.51 9.81
N ASP A 66 -24.13 6.54 10.01
CA ASP A 66 -23.63 7.40 8.93
C ASP A 66 -22.81 6.58 7.91
N CYS A 67 -21.97 5.65 8.38
CA CYS A 67 -21.23 4.75 7.50
C CYS A 67 -22.14 3.87 6.65
N ILE A 68 -23.22 3.33 7.23
CA ILE A 68 -24.19 2.50 6.49
C ILE A 68 -24.96 3.34 5.47
N GLU A 69 -25.42 4.52 5.88
CA GLU A 69 -26.19 5.42 5.01
C GLU A 69 -25.35 5.89 3.81
N LEU A 70 -24.09 6.23 4.04
CA LEU A 70 -23.17 6.72 3.01
C LEU A 70 -22.51 5.60 2.18
N SER A 71 -22.69 4.33 2.60
CA SER A 71 -22.06 3.20 1.92
C SER A 71 -22.56 3.01 0.51
N ASN A 72 -21.63 2.81 -0.43
CA ASN A 72 -21.94 2.48 -1.83
C ASN A 72 -21.06 1.31 -2.29
N LEU A 73 -21.66 0.14 -2.42
CA LEU A 73 -20.94 -1.05 -2.86
C LEU A 73 -20.35 -0.93 -4.27
N ASN A 74 -20.96 -0.14 -5.15
CA ASN A 74 -20.43 0.08 -6.50
C ASN A 74 -19.11 0.86 -6.50
N SER A 75 -18.83 1.62 -5.45
CA SER A 75 -17.60 2.40 -5.28
C SER A 75 -16.60 1.70 -4.35
N PHE A 76 -16.84 0.45 -3.96
CA PHE A 76 -16.02 -0.25 -2.99
C PHE A 76 -14.56 -0.39 -3.44
N ASP A 77 -14.32 -0.82 -4.69
CA ASP A 77 -12.96 -0.97 -5.25
C ASP A 77 -12.18 0.35 -5.20
N PHE A 78 -12.83 1.45 -5.52
CA PHE A 78 -12.22 2.78 -5.48
C PHE A 78 -11.79 3.16 -4.06
N TYR A 79 -12.68 3.04 -3.07
CA TYR A 79 -12.37 3.39 -1.69
C TYR A 79 -11.36 2.40 -1.06
N TYR A 80 -11.44 1.11 -1.40
CA TYR A 80 -10.47 0.12 -0.99
C TYR A 80 -9.06 0.49 -1.47
N ASN A 81 -8.90 0.78 -2.77
CA ASN A 81 -7.61 1.16 -3.34
C ASN A 81 -7.08 2.46 -2.72
N ARG A 82 -7.93 3.47 -2.55
CA ARG A 82 -7.56 4.72 -1.88
C ARG A 82 -7.09 4.46 -0.44
N MET A 83 -7.82 3.68 0.34
CA MET A 83 -7.45 3.30 1.71
C MET A 83 -6.08 2.60 1.73
N LYS A 84 -5.83 1.66 0.82
CA LYS A 84 -4.55 0.94 0.73
C LYS A 84 -3.40 1.87 0.38
N LYS A 85 -3.58 2.83 -0.52
CA LYS A 85 -2.56 3.83 -0.85
C LYS A 85 -2.20 4.70 0.36
N PHE A 86 -3.18 5.23 1.08
CA PHE A 86 -2.92 5.97 2.31
C PHE A 86 -2.27 5.11 3.39
N SER A 87 -2.66 3.83 3.50
CA SER A 87 -2.00 2.88 4.41
C SER A 87 -0.53 2.68 4.06
N ALA A 88 -0.21 2.52 2.77
CA ALA A 88 1.16 2.40 2.29
C ALA A 88 1.97 3.68 2.57
N LEU A 89 1.42 4.87 2.29
CA LEU A 89 2.08 6.14 2.60
C LEU A 89 2.36 6.30 4.10
N ARG A 90 1.42 5.95 4.98
CA ARG A 90 1.65 5.96 6.43
C ARG A 90 2.77 5.00 6.86
N ALA A 91 2.82 3.82 6.27
CA ALA A 91 3.89 2.86 6.53
C ALA A 91 5.25 3.41 6.08
N LEU A 92 5.36 3.94 4.86
CA LEU A 92 6.57 4.57 4.33
C LEU A 92 7.02 5.74 5.20
N LYS A 93 6.10 6.63 5.61
CA LYS A 93 6.39 7.76 6.51
C LYS A 93 6.94 7.28 7.84
N LYS A 94 6.34 6.23 8.41
CA LYS A 94 6.80 5.62 9.68
C LYS A 94 8.22 5.07 9.57
N ASP A 95 8.57 4.51 8.42
CA ASP A 95 9.90 3.97 8.13
C ASP A 95 10.91 5.06 7.68
N GLY A 96 10.51 6.33 7.73
CA GLY A 96 11.40 7.49 7.51
C GLY A 96 11.43 8.01 6.07
N PHE A 97 10.61 7.48 5.18
CA PHE A 97 10.52 7.98 3.81
C PHE A 97 9.77 9.31 3.74
N ASN A 98 10.22 10.21 2.87
CA ASN A 98 9.52 11.46 2.61
C ASN A 98 8.35 11.23 1.66
N ILE A 99 7.11 11.32 2.16
CA ILE A 99 5.89 11.09 1.38
C ILE A 99 5.29 12.36 0.77
N LYS A 100 5.87 13.56 1.04
CA LYS A 100 5.31 14.84 0.57
C LYS A 100 5.19 14.96 -0.95
N ASN A 101 5.93 14.17 -1.70
CA ASN A 101 5.82 14.09 -3.16
C ASN A 101 4.48 13.49 -3.64
N PHE A 102 3.83 12.69 -2.79
CA PHE A 102 2.55 12.05 -3.06
C PHE A 102 1.42 12.75 -2.31
N TYR A 103 1.61 13.01 -1.01
CA TYR A 103 0.62 13.64 -0.16
C TYR A 103 1.30 14.40 0.98
N ASP A 104 1.03 15.69 1.06
CA ASP A 104 1.47 16.55 2.16
C ASP A 104 0.31 16.81 3.11
N GLU A 105 0.36 16.19 4.28
CA GLU A 105 -0.66 16.33 5.33
C GLU A 105 -0.67 17.76 5.93
N GLU A 106 0.42 18.51 5.79
CA GLU A 106 0.57 19.87 6.32
C GLU A 106 0.09 20.96 5.34
N GLU A 107 -0.31 20.58 4.12
CA GLU A 107 -0.83 21.54 3.14
C GLU A 107 -2.20 22.07 3.62
N LEU A 108 -2.27 23.37 3.85
CA LEU A 108 -3.49 24.03 4.35
C LEU A 108 -4.45 24.45 3.23
N ASN A 109 -3.99 24.47 1.99
CA ASN A 109 -4.81 24.86 0.86
C ASN A 109 -5.66 23.68 0.37
N VAL A 110 -6.97 23.77 0.61
CA VAL A 110 -7.93 22.70 0.27
C VAL A 110 -7.85 22.30 -1.22
N VAL A 111 -7.73 23.28 -2.14
CA VAL A 111 -7.64 23.00 -3.58
C VAL A 111 -6.37 22.23 -3.94
N LYS A 112 -5.26 22.51 -3.25
CA LYS A 112 -4.02 21.74 -3.43
C LYS A 112 -4.12 20.34 -2.84
N GLN A 113 -4.74 20.20 -1.66
CA GLN A 113 -5.02 18.88 -1.08
C GLN A 113 -5.89 18.02 -2.00
N GLU A 114 -6.97 18.58 -2.54
CA GLU A 114 -7.83 17.88 -3.50
C GLU A 114 -7.06 17.40 -4.73
N LYS A 115 -6.18 18.24 -5.29
CA LYS A 115 -5.32 17.86 -6.42
C LYS A 115 -4.32 16.76 -6.07
N GLN A 116 -3.76 16.77 -4.85
CA GLN A 116 -2.88 15.70 -4.40
C GLN A 116 -3.65 14.37 -4.29
N ILE A 117 -4.85 14.39 -3.71
CA ILE A 117 -5.71 13.22 -3.59
C ILE A 117 -6.09 12.70 -4.98
N GLN A 118 -6.49 13.59 -5.89
CA GLN A 118 -6.83 13.21 -7.26
C GLN A 118 -5.64 12.54 -7.97
N LYS A 119 -4.46 13.14 -7.87
CA LYS A 119 -3.22 12.55 -8.43
C LYS A 119 -2.92 11.18 -7.83
N LEU A 120 -3.10 11.06 -6.50
CA LEU A 120 -2.90 9.79 -5.81
C LEU A 120 -3.92 8.72 -6.26
N ASP A 121 -5.18 9.12 -6.52
CA ASP A 121 -6.20 8.19 -7.03
C ASP A 121 -5.87 7.63 -8.42
N GLU A 122 -5.22 8.43 -9.27
CA GLU A 122 -4.79 8.03 -10.62
C GLU A 122 -3.60 7.07 -10.63
N MET A 123 -2.79 7.04 -9.56
CA MET A 123 -1.62 6.17 -9.42
C MET A 123 -2.01 4.77 -8.90
N SER A 124 -1.20 3.75 -9.19
CA SER A 124 -1.28 2.45 -8.52
C SER A 124 -0.49 2.46 -7.19
N ILE A 125 -0.65 1.42 -6.38
CA ILE A 125 0.20 1.25 -5.19
C ILE A 125 1.63 0.91 -5.61
N GLU A 126 1.77 0.15 -6.67
CA GLU A 126 3.05 -0.22 -7.28
C GLU A 126 3.84 1.02 -7.68
N ASP A 127 3.21 2.01 -8.33
CA ASP A 127 3.87 3.28 -8.71
C ASP A 127 4.47 4.01 -7.49
N ILE A 128 3.79 3.95 -6.33
CA ILE A 128 4.29 4.55 -5.09
C ILE A 128 5.57 3.85 -4.61
N PHE A 129 5.60 2.52 -4.64
CA PHE A 129 6.77 1.75 -4.23
C PHE A 129 7.92 1.87 -5.25
N ASP A 130 7.61 1.84 -6.54
CA ASP A 130 8.60 1.94 -7.62
C ASP A 130 9.35 3.28 -7.58
N TYR A 131 8.67 4.36 -7.17
CA TYR A 131 9.31 5.65 -6.95
C TYR A 131 10.49 5.55 -5.97
N TYR A 132 10.30 4.89 -4.82
CA TYR A 132 11.35 4.74 -3.82
C TYR A 132 12.38 3.66 -4.19
N LEU A 133 11.94 2.59 -4.87
CA LEU A 133 12.84 1.55 -5.34
C LEU A 133 13.83 2.08 -6.37
N LYS A 134 13.42 3.02 -7.20
CA LYS A 134 14.32 3.69 -8.15
C LYS A 134 15.46 4.41 -7.41
N ASP A 135 15.13 5.26 -6.43
CA ASP A 135 16.12 5.99 -5.65
C ASP A 135 17.09 5.03 -4.92
N ILE A 136 16.56 3.93 -4.37
CA ILE A 136 17.36 2.89 -3.68
C ILE A 136 18.28 2.19 -4.67
N ASN A 137 17.80 1.83 -5.86
CA ASN A 137 18.59 1.18 -6.89
C ASN A 137 19.70 2.11 -7.42
N ASP A 138 19.40 3.39 -7.62
CA ASP A 138 20.39 4.38 -8.04
C ASP A 138 21.50 4.52 -6.99
N LEU A 139 21.15 4.58 -5.69
CA LEU A 139 22.10 4.55 -4.59
C LEU A 139 22.91 3.23 -4.57
N GLN A 140 22.26 2.09 -4.76
CA GLN A 140 22.93 0.79 -4.81
C GLN A 140 23.97 0.75 -5.94
N CYS A 141 23.60 1.23 -7.13
CA CYS A 141 24.54 1.34 -8.25
C CYS A 141 25.71 2.26 -7.92
N ASP A 142 25.46 3.39 -7.22
CA ASP A 142 26.52 4.34 -6.87
C ASP A 142 27.53 3.78 -5.86
N TYR A 143 27.10 2.93 -4.93
CA TYR A 143 27.94 2.46 -3.83
C TYR A 143 28.42 1.02 -3.97
N ILE A 144 27.73 0.17 -4.71
CA ILE A 144 28.06 -1.26 -4.84
C ILE A 144 28.63 -1.59 -6.22
N CYS A 145 28.12 -0.98 -7.29
CA CYS A 145 28.54 -1.32 -8.66
C CYS A 145 29.83 -0.65 -9.11
N LYS A 146 30.52 0.12 -8.26
CA LYS A 146 31.77 0.81 -8.62
C LYS A 146 33.02 -0.05 -8.58
N ASP A 147 32.98 -1.26 -8.03
CA ASP A 147 34.16 -2.11 -7.85
C ASP A 147 34.34 -3.24 -8.89
N ASP A 148 33.36 -3.45 -9.78
CA ASP A 148 33.49 -4.46 -10.87
C ASP A 148 33.35 -3.81 -12.25
N THR A 149 34.09 -2.75 -12.51
CA THR A 149 34.09 -2.10 -13.81
C THR A 149 35.14 -2.69 -14.74
N GLU A 150 34.88 -3.85 -15.26
CA GLU A 150 35.13 -4.20 -16.67
C GLU A 150 33.87 -4.83 -17.28
N GLN A 151 32.71 -4.29 -16.98
CA GLN A 151 31.53 -4.48 -17.82
C GLN A 151 31.63 -3.46 -18.97
N GLY A 152 32.52 -3.73 -19.92
CA GLY A 152 32.39 -3.17 -21.24
C GLY A 152 30.97 -3.36 -21.73
N ARG A 153 30.40 -2.37 -22.41
CA ARG A 153 29.06 -2.47 -23.01
C ARG A 153 28.91 -3.83 -23.67
N ILE A 154 27.75 -4.46 -23.58
CA ILE A 154 27.45 -5.73 -24.23
C ILE A 154 27.92 -5.72 -25.70
N SER A 155 27.85 -4.54 -26.37
CA SER A 155 28.45 -4.29 -27.69
C SER A 155 29.94 -4.59 -27.76
N ASP A 156 30.71 -4.22 -26.75
CA ASP A 156 32.19 -4.40 -26.79
C ASP A 156 32.58 -5.87 -26.60
N GLY A 157 31.78 -6.64 -25.86
CA GLY A 157 31.91 -8.07 -25.72
C GLY A 157 31.52 -8.83 -26.99
N VAL A 158 30.50 -8.36 -27.71
CA VAL A 158 30.07 -8.94 -28.98
C VAL A 158 31.07 -8.63 -30.09
N GLU A 159 31.64 -7.42 -30.15
CA GLU A 159 32.68 -7.06 -31.11
C GLU A 159 33.95 -7.90 -30.91
N LYS A 160 34.43 -8.08 -29.67
CA LYS A 160 35.55 -8.96 -29.37
C LYS A 160 35.29 -10.41 -29.77
N LEU A 161 34.11 -10.92 -29.54
CA LEU A 161 33.70 -12.28 -29.92
C LEU A 161 33.63 -12.44 -31.46
N LEU A 162 33.18 -11.42 -32.18
CA LEU A 162 33.17 -11.39 -33.63
C LEU A 162 34.60 -11.36 -34.20
N ASP A 163 35.51 -10.54 -33.64
CA ASP A 163 36.92 -10.48 -34.01
C ASP A 163 37.63 -11.81 -33.75
N GLU A 164 37.37 -12.50 -32.65
CA GLU A 164 37.90 -13.82 -32.33
C GLU A 164 37.40 -14.90 -33.29
N LEU A 165 36.13 -14.84 -33.71
CA LEU A 165 35.54 -15.74 -34.69
C LEU A 165 36.08 -15.50 -36.11
N GLU A 166 36.38 -14.25 -36.48
CA GLU A 166 37.01 -13.91 -37.76
C GLU A 166 38.48 -14.35 -37.82
N GLN A 167 39.20 -14.30 -36.68
CA GLN A 167 40.61 -14.71 -36.62
C GLN A 167 40.81 -16.23 -36.49
N ASN A 168 39.80 -16.99 -36.09
CA ASN A 168 39.81 -18.45 -35.98
C ASN A 168 38.62 -19.10 -36.72
N PRO A 169 38.65 -19.16 -38.05
CA PRO A 169 37.54 -19.73 -38.83
C PRO A 169 37.45 -21.27 -38.79
N GLU A 170 38.26 -21.96 -37.99
CA GLU A 170 38.32 -23.43 -37.96
C GLU A 170 37.63 -24.07 -36.74
N ILE A 171 36.48 -23.62 -36.31
CA ILE A 171 35.63 -24.42 -35.42
C ILE A 171 34.39 -24.85 -36.21
N GLY A 172 34.64 -25.65 -37.24
CA GLY A 172 33.61 -26.50 -37.83
C GLY A 172 33.46 -27.75 -36.96
N ILE A 173 32.29 -28.03 -36.45
CA ILE A 173 31.95 -29.29 -35.81
C ILE A 173 32.05 -30.39 -36.88
N PRO A 174 32.93 -31.41 -36.72
CA PRO A 174 32.92 -32.53 -37.64
C PRO A 174 31.64 -33.35 -37.40
N LEU A 175 30.90 -33.64 -38.47
CA LEU A 175 29.76 -34.57 -38.51
C LEU A 175 30.21 -36.01 -38.26
#